data_cc5714b5d40b1c9239e22e9ee8362465
#
_entry.id   cc5714b5d40b1c9239e22e9ee8362465
#
_cell.length_a   1.000
_cell.length_b   1.000
_cell.length_c   1.000
_cell.angle_alpha   90.00
_cell.angle_beta   90.00
_cell.angle_gamma   90.00
#
_symmetry.space_group_name_H-M   'P 1'
#
loop_
_entity.id
_entity.type
_entity.pdbx_description
1 polymer ?
#
loop_
_entity_poly.entity_id
_entity_poly.type
_entity_poly.pdbx_seq_one_letter_code
_entity_poly.pdbx_strand_id
1 'polypeptide(L)'
;MKKFLLVSFILCSFYGFSAKTNISKNNTSVTENKTKNIGEMTIKETIEKLSESDKKKFKEIDLEKKEQKEVEDLTRKELNELGINKKSIETTFKAIEIQDDYEEAKKLFLQAIEEDKKNYLPYYYLGILVYQQENNVKRSMEYFEKAIEANPKNPMAYNNLAVRYGQVNMEKEQLALVKKMIKLFPDFPEGYFSLAAIHFRNKNYLDSIKYVKLAIEKYKKMNKLDYSYITESLKNKYEADAYYLLFLNYIGMEKYDEAFENSKEAYIFMAQKDNELRYTMYDTLVDIAQEIKKTNKIKYKEYSAVLNSLQFAEQLVKANKDLQERKSGDKQ
;
A
#
# COMPACT_ATOMS: atom_id res chain seq x y z
N MET A 1 -6.83 -16.18 23.40
CA MET A 1 -6.98 -14.75 23.79
C MET A 1 -5.71 -13.90 23.63
N LYS A 2 -4.48 -14.35 23.94
CA LYS A 2 -3.27 -13.52 23.79
C LYS A 2 -2.80 -13.26 22.33
N LYS A 3 -3.20 -14.08 21.33
CA LYS A 3 -2.85 -13.89 19.91
C LYS A 3 -3.73 -12.84 19.19
N PHE A 4 -4.94 -12.56 19.67
CA PHE A 4 -5.83 -11.54 19.08
C PHE A 4 -5.37 -10.09 19.33
N LEU A 5 -4.57 -9.84 20.37
CA LEU A 5 -3.97 -8.53 20.60
C LEU A 5 -2.89 -8.17 19.57
N LEU A 6 -2.27 -9.17 18.92
CA LEU A 6 -1.29 -8.95 17.85
C LEU A 6 -1.94 -8.41 16.56
N VAL A 7 -3.18 -8.79 16.29
CA VAL A 7 -3.91 -8.40 15.08
C VAL A 7 -4.32 -6.92 15.10
N SER A 8 -4.68 -6.38 16.26
CA SER A 8 -4.92 -4.93 16.39
C SER A 8 -3.65 -4.10 16.26
N PHE A 9 -2.48 -4.66 16.60
CA PHE A 9 -1.18 -4.03 16.37
C PHE A 9 -0.80 -4.01 14.89
N ILE A 10 -1.16 -5.05 14.12
CA ILE A 10 -0.89 -5.11 12.67
C ILE A 10 -1.66 -4.02 11.94
N LEU A 11 -2.95 -3.79 12.23
CA LEU A 11 -3.72 -2.71 11.61
C LEU A 11 -3.19 -1.31 11.97
N CYS A 12 -2.67 -1.11 13.18
CA CYS A 12 -1.99 0.14 13.56
C CYS A 12 -0.64 0.31 12.85
N SER A 13 0.04 -0.78 12.49
CA SER A 13 1.32 -0.75 11.76
C SER A 13 1.13 -0.48 10.27
N PHE A 14 0.02 -0.93 9.66
CA PHE A 14 -0.24 -0.77 8.23
C PHE A 14 -0.54 0.67 7.80
N TYR A 15 -1.00 1.52 8.70
CA TYR A 15 -1.23 2.94 8.39
C TYR A 15 0.02 3.83 8.49
N GLY A 16 1.18 3.29 8.82
CA GLY A 16 2.38 4.10 9.01
C GLY A 16 3.71 3.45 8.64
N PHE A 17 3.73 2.21 8.17
CA PHE A 17 4.97 1.53 7.81
C PHE A 17 5.02 1.26 6.30
N SER A 18 5.71 2.13 5.56
CA SER A 18 6.64 1.62 4.57
C SER A 18 7.63 0.77 5.37
N ALA A 19 7.50 -0.55 5.28
CA ALA A 19 8.48 -1.44 5.85
C ALA A 19 9.82 -1.01 5.25
N LYS A 20 10.74 -0.48 6.07
CA LYS A 20 12.15 -0.60 5.76
C LYS A 20 12.35 -2.10 5.56
N THR A 21 12.42 -2.53 4.33
CA THR A 21 13.10 -3.77 4.01
C THR A 21 14.51 -3.55 4.50
N ASN A 22 14.78 -4.00 5.72
CA ASN A 22 16.11 -4.31 6.15
C ASN A 22 16.59 -5.43 5.22
N ILE A 23 17.07 -5.04 4.06
CA ILE A 23 18.01 -5.85 3.31
C ILE A 23 19.19 -5.95 4.24
N SER A 24 19.21 -7.03 4.98
CA SER A 24 20.31 -7.46 5.82
C SER A 24 21.59 -7.27 5.01
N LYS A 25 22.47 -6.41 5.52
CA LYS A 25 23.84 -6.22 5.04
C LYS A 25 24.67 -7.48 5.34
N ASN A 26 24.27 -8.62 4.84
CA ASN A 26 25.03 -9.87 4.94
C ASN A 26 25.00 -10.58 3.59
N ASN A 27 25.66 -9.99 2.58
CA ASN A 27 26.20 -10.72 1.42
C ASN A 27 27.11 -9.82 0.57
N THR A 28 28.07 -9.15 1.21
CA THR A 28 29.12 -8.40 0.53
C THR A 28 30.48 -9.14 0.57
N SER A 29 30.50 -10.44 0.34
CA SER A 29 31.78 -11.16 0.25
C SER A 29 31.94 -12.08 -0.97
N VAL A 30 31.07 -12.01 -1.96
CA VAL A 30 31.19 -12.89 -3.16
C VAL A 30 31.36 -12.09 -4.48
N THR A 31 31.31 -10.75 -4.47
CA THR A 31 31.27 -9.96 -5.72
C THR A 31 32.58 -9.25 -6.07
N GLU A 32 33.65 -9.31 -5.27
CA GLU A 32 34.90 -8.58 -5.59
C GLU A 32 35.84 -9.26 -6.60
N ASN A 33 35.60 -10.51 -6.99
CA ASN A 33 36.47 -11.24 -7.91
C ASN A 33 35.96 -11.39 -9.35
N LYS A 34 34.86 -10.76 -9.74
CA LYS A 34 34.32 -10.81 -11.12
C LYS A 34 34.32 -9.49 -11.89
N THR A 35 34.76 -8.40 -11.30
CA THR A 35 34.69 -7.06 -11.90
C THR A 35 35.85 -6.68 -12.84
N LYS A 36 36.75 -7.60 -13.18
CA LYS A 36 37.91 -7.28 -14.03
C LYS A 36 37.73 -7.52 -15.53
N ASN A 37 36.57 -7.90 -16.03
CA ASN A 37 36.33 -8.13 -17.49
C ASN A 37 35.01 -7.63 -18.01
N ILE A 38 34.43 -6.56 -17.48
CA ILE A 38 33.27 -5.88 -18.03
C ILE A 38 33.74 -4.61 -18.75
N GLY A 39 34.52 -4.79 -19.80
CA GLY A 39 34.78 -3.77 -20.79
C GLY A 39 33.78 -3.95 -21.93
N GLU A 40 32.92 -2.95 -22.15
CA GLU A 40 32.15 -2.74 -23.38
C GLU A 40 30.95 -3.68 -23.70
N MET A 41 30.26 -4.24 -22.70
CA MET A 41 28.95 -4.80 -22.97
C MET A 41 27.87 -3.72 -22.97
N THR A 42 27.01 -3.74 -23.98
CA THR A 42 25.80 -2.87 -24.01
C THR A 42 24.85 -3.30 -22.88
N ILE A 43 24.00 -2.36 -22.41
CA ILE A 43 22.96 -2.63 -21.40
C ILE A 43 22.10 -3.83 -21.83
N LYS A 44 21.83 -3.97 -23.13
CA LYS A 44 21.06 -5.07 -23.71
C LYS A 44 21.73 -6.43 -23.51
N GLU A 45 23.04 -6.53 -23.79
CA GLU A 45 23.84 -7.75 -23.61
C GLU A 45 24.00 -8.13 -22.13
N THR A 46 24.01 -7.11 -21.24
CA THR A 46 24.02 -7.34 -19.79
C THR A 46 22.70 -7.92 -19.30
N ILE A 47 21.57 -7.43 -19.81
CA ILE A 47 20.24 -7.92 -19.46
C ILE A 47 20.04 -9.36 -19.98
N GLU A 48 20.51 -9.69 -21.18
CA GLU A 48 20.42 -11.04 -21.74
C GLU A 48 21.15 -12.11 -20.91
N LYS A 49 22.18 -11.72 -20.16
CA LYS A 49 22.97 -12.62 -19.28
C LYS A 49 22.45 -12.73 -17.85
N LEU A 50 21.41 -11.96 -17.49
CA LEU A 50 20.77 -12.06 -16.18
C LEU A 50 19.99 -13.37 -16.06
N SER A 51 19.84 -13.86 -14.82
CA SER A 51 18.91 -14.96 -14.54
C SER A 51 17.46 -14.52 -14.85
N GLU A 52 16.54 -15.45 -15.12
CA GLU A 52 15.14 -15.12 -15.36
C GLU A 52 14.51 -14.38 -14.15
N SER A 53 14.92 -14.72 -12.93
CA SER A 53 14.52 -14.01 -11.71
C SER A 53 14.97 -12.55 -11.72
N ASP A 54 16.21 -12.28 -12.16
CA ASP A 54 16.76 -10.92 -12.21
C ASP A 54 16.17 -10.12 -13.37
N LYS A 55 15.90 -10.75 -14.52
CA LYS A 55 15.17 -10.14 -15.63
C LYS A 55 13.75 -9.72 -15.22
N LYS A 56 13.07 -10.54 -14.41
CA LYS A 56 11.75 -10.21 -13.88
C LYS A 56 11.81 -8.98 -12.98
N LYS A 57 12.74 -8.94 -12.03
CA LYS A 57 12.97 -7.77 -11.16
C LYS A 57 13.29 -6.52 -11.97
N PHE A 58 14.08 -6.65 -13.04
CA PHE A 58 14.41 -5.52 -13.92
C PHE A 58 13.18 -4.97 -14.64
N LYS A 59 12.28 -5.85 -15.14
CA LYS A 59 11.01 -5.45 -15.78
C LYS A 59 10.04 -4.81 -14.77
N GLU A 60 9.97 -5.31 -13.55
CA GLU A 60 9.15 -4.74 -12.48
C GLU A 60 9.66 -3.33 -12.09
N ILE A 61 10.97 -3.17 -11.94
CA ILE A 61 11.60 -1.86 -11.66
C ILE A 61 11.35 -0.86 -12.80
N ASP A 62 11.39 -1.31 -14.06
CA ASP A 62 11.16 -0.44 -15.23
C ASP A 62 9.69 0.00 -15.33
N LEU A 63 8.75 -0.90 -15.03
CA LEU A 63 7.32 -0.59 -14.93
C LEU A 63 7.03 0.39 -13.79
N GLU A 64 7.59 0.18 -12.60
CA GLU A 64 7.44 1.11 -11.47
C GLU A 64 8.00 2.50 -11.78
N LYS A 65 9.18 2.58 -12.39
CA LYS A 65 9.78 3.86 -12.82
C LYS A 65 8.90 4.58 -13.83
N LYS A 66 8.32 3.85 -14.79
CA LYS A 66 7.40 4.41 -15.78
C LYS A 66 6.14 4.95 -15.13
N GLU A 67 5.55 4.22 -14.18
CA GLU A 67 4.40 4.68 -13.42
C GLU A 67 4.71 5.88 -12.54
N GLN A 68 5.85 5.89 -11.87
CA GLN A 68 6.30 7.02 -11.05
C GLN A 68 6.46 8.28 -11.91
N LYS A 69 7.05 8.16 -13.10
CA LYS A 69 7.18 9.28 -14.02
C LYS A 69 5.82 9.79 -14.50
N GLU A 70 4.89 8.90 -14.82
CA GLU A 70 3.54 9.29 -15.24
C GLU A 70 2.80 10.05 -14.11
N VAL A 71 2.92 9.58 -12.86
CA VAL A 71 2.38 10.27 -11.68
C VAL A 71 3.06 11.62 -11.48
N GLU A 72 4.36 11.71 -11.65
CA GLU A 72 5.10 12.98 -11.59
C GLU A 72 4.59 13.98 -12.65
N ASP A 73 4.48 13.56 -13.91
CA ASP A 73 4.04 14.43 -15.01
C ASP A 73 2.62 14.96 -14.77
N LEU A 74 1.70 14.11 -14.28
CA LEU A 74 0.34 14.51 -13.93
C LEU A 74 0.31 15.47 -12.74
N THR A 75 1.13 15.24 -11.73
CA THR A 75 1.22 16.11 -10.55
C THR A 75 1.83 17.46 -10.93
N ARG A 76 2.86 17.50 -11.77
CA ARG A 76 3.43 18.76 -12.30
C ARG A 76 2.39 19.55 -13.11
N LYS A 77 1.57 18.85 -13.89
CA LYS A 77 0.47 19.47 -14.65
C LYS A 77 -0.55 20.09 -13.67
N GLU A 78 -1.00 19.36 -12.67
CA GLU A 78 -1.92 19.85 -11.63
C GLU A 78 -1.37 21.11 -10.95
N LEU A 79 -0.11 21.09 -10.50
CA LEU A 79 0.52 22.23 -9.83
C LEU A 79 0.60 23.47 -10.75
N ASN A 80 0.89 23.28 -12.03
CA ASN A 80 0.87 24.38 -13.01
C ASN A 80 -0.54 24.94 -13.22
N GLU A 81 -1.58 24.08 -13.29
CA GLU A 81 -2.99 24.49 -13.39
C GLU A 81 -3.47 25.25 -12.15
N LEU A 82 -2.94 24.92 -10.97
CA LEU A 82 -3.15 25.65 -9.71
C LEU A 82 -2.38 26.98 -9.67
N GLY A 83 -1.54 27.30 -10.65
CA GLY A 83 -0.75 28.52 -10.72
C GLY A 83 0.41 28.56 -9.75
N ILE A 84 0.93 27.41 -9.32
CA ILE A 84 2.08 27.31 -8.43
C ILE A 84 3.36 27.78 -9.13
N ASN A 85 4.22 28.48 -8.40
CA ASN A 85 5.50 28.98 -8.88
C ASN A 85 6.35 27.83 -9.42
N LYS A 86 6.83 27.96 -10.67
CA LYS A 86 7.63 26.94 -11.35
C LYS A 86 8.88 26.53 -10.55
N LYS A 87 9.56 27.49 -9.91
CA LYS A 87 10.73 27.21 -9.10
C LYS A 87 10.38 26.33 -7.89
N SER A 88 9.27 26.65 -7.21
CA SER A 88 8.77 25.82 -6.10
C SER A 88 8.42 24.39 -6.54
N ILE A 89 7.86 24.21 -7.75
CA ILE A 89 7.59 22.91 -8.34
C ILE A 89 8.92 22.14 -8.52
N GLU A 90 9.90 22.73 -9.19
CA GLU A 90 11.20 22.09 -9.44
C GLU A 90 11.94 21.73 -8.15
N THR A 91 11.97 22.65 -7.17
CA THR A 91 12.58 22.41 -5.87
C THR A 91 11.89 21.26 -5.12
N THR A 92 10.55 21.17 -5.23
CA THR A 92 9.76 20.08 -4.62
C THR A 92 10.12 18.72 -5.23
N PHE A 93 10.17 18.60 -6.55
CA PHE A 93 10.48 17.32 -7.18
C PHE A 93 11.94 16.91 -6.96
N LYS A 94 12.87 17.85 -6.92
CA LYS A 94 14.25 17.58 -6.49
C LYS A 94 14.30 17.01 -5.07
N ALA A 95 13.50 17.54 -4.16
CA ALA A 95 13.42 17.02 -2.79
C ALA A 95 12.84 15.59 -2.74
N ILE A 96 11.85 15.29 -3.60
CA ILE A 96 11.27 13.94 -3.72
C ILE A 96 12.29 12.94 -4.24
N GLU A 97 13.11 13.29 -5.23
CA GLU A 97 14.15 12.43 -5.78
C GLU A 97 15.20 12.00 -4.73
N ILE A 98 15.50 12.88 -3.77
CA ILE A 98 16.54 12.65 -2.76
C ILE A 98 15.95 12.35 -1.37
N GLN A 99 14.67 11.93 -1.27
CA GLN A 99 13.98 11.75 0.01
C GLN A 99 14.64 10.74 0.98
N ASP A 100 15.55 9.90 0.48
CA ASP A 100 16.35 9.00 1.29
C ASP A 100 17.41 9.76 2.13
N ASP A 101 17.87 10.93 1.68
CA ASP A 101 18.64 11.89 2.47
C ASP A 101 17.68 12.86 3.18
N TYR A 102 17.28 12.48 4.38
CA TYR A 102 16.26 13.20 5.14
C TYR A 102 16.56 14.68 5.36
N GLU A 103 17.78 15.03 5.75
CA GLU A 103 18.11 16.41 6.10
C GLU A 103 18.13 17.32 4.86
N GLU A 104 18.70 16.87 3.76
CA GLU A 104 18.74 17.65 2.53
C GLU A 104 17.35 17.72 1.87
N ALA A 105 16.58 16.62 1.84
CA ALA A 105 15.21 16.61 1.35
C ALA A 105 14.32 17.58 2.15
N LYS A 106 14.40 17.53 3.48
CA LYS A 106 13.66 18.45 4.38
C LYS A 106 14.00 19.91 4.11
N LYS A 107 15.27 20.22 3.94
CA LYS A 107 15.72 21.57 3.59
C LYS A 107 15.14 22.04 2.26
N LEU A 108 15.16 21.19 1.23
CA LEU A 108 14.58 21.53 -0.09
C LEU A 108 13.06 21.68 -0.02
N PHE A 109 12.34 20.84 0.73
CA PHE A 109 10.88 21.04 0.91
C PHE A 109 10.58 22.36 1.62
N LEU A 110 11.34 22.74 2.64
CA LEU A 110 11.19 24.04 3.30
C LEU A 110 11.49 25.18 2.34
N GLN A 111 12.53 25.07 1.52
CA GLN A 111 12.83 26.05 0.47
C GLN A 111 11.68 26.17 -0.54
N ALA A 112 11.10 25.05 -1.00
CA ALA A 112 9.97 25.07 -1.93
C ALA A 112 8.74 25.80 -1.33
N ILE A 113 8.50 25.66 -0.02
CA ILE A 113 7.45 26.39 0.71
C ILE A 113 7.74 27.90 0.72
N GLU A 114 9.00 28.31 0.93
CA GLU A 114 9.39 29.74 0.88
C GLU A 114 9.21 30.31 -0.52
N GLU A 115 9.47 29.53 -1.56
CA GLU A 115 9.29 29.91 -2.96
C GLU A 115 7.81 30.06 -3.36
N ASP A 116 6.91 29.24 -2.80
CA ASP A 116 5.46 29.38 -2.93
C ASP A 116 4.70 28.64 -1.83
N LYS A 117 4.12 29.39 -0.90
CA LYS A 117 3.32 28.86 0.21
C LYS A 117 2.02 28.18 -0.22
N LYS A 118 1.55 28.40 -1.46
CA LYS A 118 0.36 27.74 -2.02
C LYS A 118 0.68 26.33 -2.57
N ASN A 119 1.97 26.00 -2.71
CA ASN A 119 2.36 24.66 -3.10
C ASN A 119 2.07 23.70 -1.93
N TYR A 120 1.05 22.85 -2.11
CA TYR A 120 0.63 21.90 -1.08
C TYR A 120 1.59 20.71 -0.94
N LEU A 121 2.29 20.36 -2.04
CA LEU A 121 3.03 19.12 -2.17
C LEU A 121 4.22 19.03 -1.17
N PRO A 122 5.06 20.05 -0.97
CA PRO A 122 6.13 19.99 0.02
C PRO A 122 5.59 19.85 1.45
N TYR A 123 4.45 20.44 1.81
CA TYR A 123 3.82 20.20 3.11
C TYR A 123 3.40 18.73 3.24
N TYR A 124 2.78 18.16 2.20
CA TYR A 124 2.36 16.76 2.19
C TYR A 124 3.54 15.81 2.42
N TYR A 125 4.65 15.99 1.69
CA TYR A 125 5.84 15.15 1.86
C TYR A 125 6.57 15.38 3.20
N LEU A 126 6.61 16.61 3.72
CA LEU A 126 7.12 16.87 5.07
C LEU A 126 6.30 16.15 6.14
N GLY A 127 4.97 16.08 5.98
CA GLY A 127 4.11 15.30 6.87
C GLY A 127 4.48 13.83 6.90
N ILE A 128 4.82 13.24 5.76
CA ILE A 128 5.28 11.86 5.66
C ILE A 128 6.67 11.69 6.28
N LEU A 129 7.64 12.49 5.85
CA LEU A 129 9.05 12.37 6.24
C LEU A 129 9.27 12.58 7.74
N VAL A 130 8.65 13.59 8.31
CA VAL A 130 8.75 13.89 9.76
C VAL A 130 8.22 12.73 10.59
N TYR A 131 7.15 12.09 10.14
CA TYR A 131 6.67 10.90 10.81
C TYR A 131 7.63 9.71 10.68
N GLN A 132 8.13 9.47 9.48
CA GLN A 132 9.00 8.32 9.20
C GLN A 132 10.36 8.41 9.90
N GLN A 133 10.93 9.60 9.96
CA GLN A 133 12.29 9.80 10.47
C GLN A 133 12.33 10.24 11.94
N GLU A 134 11.42 11.12 12.33
CA GLU A 134 11.38 11.68 13.68
C GLU A 134 10.33 10.98 14.59
N ASN A 135 9.44 10.15 14.03
CA ASN A 135 8.26 9.59 14.71
C ASN A 135 7.39 10.68 15.40
N ASN A 136 7.43 11.89 14.87
CA ASN A 136 6.74 13.03 15.43
C ASN A 136 5.35 13.18 14.84
N VAL A 137 4.38 12.48 15.44
CA VAL A 137 2.98 12.47 14.98
C VAL A 137 2.37 13.87 14.96
N LYS A 138 2.60 14.68 16.00
CA LYS A 138 2.02 16.03 16.10
C LYS A 138 2.50 16.93 14.96
N ARG A 139 3.80 16.97 14.72
CA ARG A 139 4.38 17.77 13.63
C ARG A 139 3.96 17.27 12.26
N SER A 140 3.83 15.97 12.10
CA SER A 140 3.27 15.34 10.87
C SER A 140 1.84 15.84 10.62
N MET A 141 0.99 15.88 11.65
CA MET A 141 -0.38 16.40 11.55
C MET A 141 -0.39 17.87 11.11
N GLU A 142 0.42 18.73 11.73
CA GLU A 142 0.54 20.15 11.37
C GLU A 142 0.89 20.35 9.89
N TYR A 143 1.75 19.51 9.33
CA TYR A 143 2.10 19.55 7.92
C TYR A 143 0.96 19.10 7.02
N PHE A 144 0.23 18.02 7.38
CA PHE A 144 -0.94 17.60 6.59
C PHE A 144 -2.08 18.65 6.65
N GLU A 145 -2.30 19.30 7.78
CA GLU A 145 -3.24 20.40 7.89
C GLU A 145 -2.88 21.55 6.94
N LYS A 146 -1.61 21.96 6.90
CA LYS A 146 -1.12 22.96 5.93
C LYS A 146 -1.26 22.51 4.48
N ALA A 147 -1.04 21.23 4.19
CA ALA A 147 -1.27 20.69 2.85
C ALA A 147 -2.75 20.79 2.44
N ILE A 148 -3.67 20.50 3.37
CA ILE A 148 -5.13 20.64 3.15
C ILE A 148 -5.53 22.12 2.99
N GLU A 149 -4.95 23.02 3.76
CA GLU A 149 -5.20 24.47 3.62
C GLU A 149 -4.75 24.98 2.23
N ALA A 150 -3.57 24.55 1.79
CA ALA A 150 -3.02 24.95 0.50
C ALA A 150 -3.77 24.32 -0.69
N ASN A 151 -4.20 23.05 -0.60
CA ASN A 151 -5.05 22.38 -1.59
C ASN A 151 -6.13 21.52 -0.93
N PRO A 152 -7.34 22.08 -0.70
CA PRO A 152 -8.46 21.33 -0.12
C PRO A 152 -8.98 20.18 -1.01
N LYS A 153 -8.50 20.07 -2.25
CA LYS A 153 -8.90 19.01 -3.21
C LYS A 153 -7.97 17.81 -3.21
N ASN A 154 -6.97 17.75 -2.33
CA ASN A 154 -6.07 16.61 -2.21
C ASN A 154 -6.59 15.57 -1.20
N PRO A 155 -7.23 14.44 -1.63
CA PRO A 155 -7.78 13.45 -0.70
C PRO A 155 -6.70 12.72 0.10
N MET A 156 -5.47 12.60 -0.44
CA MET A 156 -4.38 11.90 0.25
C MET A 156 -3.94 12.63 1.53
N ALA A 157 -3.97 13.96 1.54
CA ALA A 157 -3.65 14.73 2.74
C ALA A 157 -4.69 14.50 3.85
N TYR A 158 -5.98 14.46 3.50
CA TYR A 158 -7.06 14.09 4.45
C TYR A 158 -6.88 12.69 5.00
N ASN A 159 -6.57 11.72 4.13
CA ASN A 159 -6.37 10.34 4.55
C ASN A 159 -5.19 10.21 5.53
N ASN A 160 -4.04 10.79 5.20
CA ASN A 160 -2.87 10.75 6.06
C ASN A 160 -3.10 11.45 7.42
N LEU A 161 -3.81 12.58 7.43
CA LEU A 161 -4.19 13.27 8.67
C LEU A 161 -5.14 12.40 9.51
N ALA A 162 -6.14 11.76 8.89
CA ALA A 162 -7.07 10.87 9.58
C ALA A 162 -6.34 9.68 10.24
N VAL A 163 -5.33 9.13 9.55
CA VAL A 163 -4.46 8.08 10.11
C VAL A 163 -3.72 8.59 11.34
N ARG A 164 -3.15 9.81 11.29
CA ARG A 164 -2.43 10.41 12.43
C ARG A 164 -3.37 10.64 13.62
N TYR A 165 -4.59 11.15 13.39
CA TYR A 165 -5.60 11.26 14.46
C TYR A 165 -5.89 9.91 15.13
N GLY A 166 -6.02 8.84 14.34
CA GLY A 166 -6.20 7.49 14.87
C GLY A 166 -5.04 7.00 15.73
N GLN A 167 -3.80 7.34 15.36
CA GLN A 167 -2.59 6.95 16.12
C GLN A 167 -2.50 7.62 17.49
N VAL A 168 -3.05 8.81 17.64
CA VAL A 168 -3.06 9.54 18.91
C VAL A 168 -4.42 9.50 19.64
N ASN A 169 -5.29 8.55 19.21
CA ASN A 169 -6.61 8.33 19.80
C ASN A 169 -7.57 9.54 19.76
N MET A 170 -7.41 10.43 18.78
CA MET A 170 -8.31 11.54 18.50
C MET A 170 -9.50 11.06 17.65
N GLU A 171 -10.32 10.19 18.22
CA GLU A 171 -11.37 9.47 17.46
C GLU A 171 -12.46 10.39 16.90
N LYS A 172 -12.83 11.44 17.64
CA LYS A 172 -13.87 12.40 17.21
C LYS A 172 -13.40 13.18 16.00
N GLU A 173 -12.17 13.68 16.04
CA GLU A 173 -11.53 14.43 14.97
C GLU A 173 -11.31 13.51 13.74
N GLN A 174 -10.83 12.29 13.97
CA GLN A 174 -10.68 11.29 12.93
C GLN A 174 -11.99 11.02 12.20
N LEU A 175 -13.07 10.73 12.94
CA LEU A 175 -14.38 10.44 12.36
C LEU A 175 -14.95 11.64 11.60
N ALA A 176 -14.81 12.85 12.15
CA ALA A 176 -15.27 14.08 11.49
C ALA A 176 -14.51 14.30 10.17
N LEU A 177 -13.19 14.11 10.17
CA LEU A 177 -12.33 14.28 9.01
C LEU A 177 -12.65 13.24 7.93
N VAL A 178 -12.81 11.96 8.29
CA VAL A 178 -13.17 10.88 7.37
C VAL A 178 -14.54 11.12 6.73
N LYS A 179 -15.55 11.56 7.51
CA LYS A 179 -16.85 11.94 6.95
C LYS A 179 -16.76 13.11 5.99
N LYS A 180 -15.93 14.12 6.31
CA LYS A 180 -15.64 15.23 5.41
C LYS A 180 -14.99 14.75 4.11
N MET A 181 -14.01 13.86 4.20
CA MET A 181 -13.32 13.26 3.06
C MET A 181 -14.30 12.52 2.14
N ILE A 182 -15.18 11.66 2.68
CA ILE A 182 -16.20 10.96 1.90
C ILE A 182 -17.16 11.93 1.20
N LYS A 183 -17.53 13.04 1.86
CA LYS A 183 -18.39 14.06 1.28
C LYS A 183 -17.73 14.81 0.13
N LEU A 184 -16.44 15.14 0.27
CA LEU A 184 -15.67 15.89 -0.75
C LEU A 184 -15.24 14.99 -1.91
N PHE A 185 -14.93 13.72 -1.63
CA PHE A 185 -14.37 12.75 -2.57
C PHE A 185 -15.17 11.44 -2.53
N PRO A 186 -16.43 11.43 -2.99
CA PRO A 186 -17.32 10.26 -2.84
C PRO A 186 -16.83 9.01 -3.61
N ASP A 187 -15.94 9.17 -4.58
CA ASP A 187 -15.37 8.05 -5.34
C ASP A 187 -13.99 7.63 -4.86
N PHE A 188 -13.43 8.31 -3.86
CA PHE A 188 -12.14 7.95 -3.28
C PHE A 188 -12.28 6.81 -2.26
N PRO A 189 -11.74 5.61 -2.55
CA PRO A 189 -11.98 4.39 -1.75
C PRO A 189 -11.51 4.51 -0.30
N GLU A 190 -10.38 5.22 -0.08
CA GLU A 190 -9.73 5.34 1.24
C GLU A 190 -10.64 5.98 2.30
N GLY A 191 -11.59 6.83 1.90
CA GLY A 191 -12.57 7.39 2.83
C GLY A 191 -13.44 6.31 3.46
N TYR A 192 -13.93 5.38 2.64
CA TYR A 192 -14.75 4.26 3.09
C TYR A 192 -13.95 3.22 3.84
N PHE A 193 -12.72 2.94 3.40
CA PHE A 193 -11.81 2.06 4.11
C PHE A 193 -11.46 2.60 5.51
N SER A 194 -11.14 3.87 5.62
CA SER A 194 -10.87 4.54 6.91
C SER A 194 -12.07 4.49 7.84
N LEU A 195 -13.29 4.68 7.30
CA LEU A 195 -14.51 4.56 8.09
C LEU A 195 -14.75 3.11 8.56
N ALA A 196 -14.50 2.14 7.68
CA ALA A 196 -14.56 0.72 8.03
C ALA A 196 -13.57 0.36 9.15
N ALA A 197 -12.34 0.86 9.06
CA ALA A 197 -11.30 0.63 10.07
C ALA A 197 -11.67 1.23 11.44
N ILE A 198 -12.32 2.41 11.47
CA ILE A 198 -12.85 3.00 12.71
C ILE A 198 -13.93 2.08 13.32
N HIS A 199 -14.89 1.61 12.50
CA HIS A 199 -15.94 0.69 12.97
C HIS A 199 -15.36 -0.64 13.46
N PHE A 200 -14.38 -1.20 12.74
CA PHE A 200 -13.69 -2.43 13.15
C PHE A 200 -13.03 -2.28 14.53
N ARG A 201 -12.29 -1.20 14.74
CA ARG A 201 -11.61 -0.91 16.01
C ARG A 201 -12.60 -0.81 17.17
N ASN A 202 -13.79 -0.26 16.91
CA ASN A 202 -14.88 -0.14 17.87
C ASN A 202 -15.75 -1.40 17.96
N LYS A 203 -15.33 -2.51 17.31
CA LYS A 203 -16.05 -3.81 17.25
C LYS A 203 -17.44 -3.73 16.60
N ASN A 204 -17.71 -2.67 15.87
CA ASN A 204 -18.94 -2.50 15.07
C ASN A 204 -18.74 -3.21 13.72
N TYR A 205 -18.58 -4.53 13.76
CA TYR A 205 -18.19 -5.34 12.62
C TYR A 205 -19.18 -5.24 11.44
N LEU A 206 -20.47 -5.15 11.69
CA LEU A 206 -21.45 -5.05 10.60
C LEU A 206 -21.32 -3.75 9.79
N ASP A 207 -21.14 -2.62 10.48
CA ASP A 207 -20.87 -1.36 9.79
C ASP A 207 -19.50 -1.37 9.11
N SER A 208 -18.49 -1.96 9.74
CA SER A 208 -17.19 -2.14 9.13
C SER A 208 -17.29 -2.95 7.83
N ILE A 209 -17.99 -4.09 7.82
CA ILE A 209 -18.24 -4.91 6.62
C ILE A 209 -18.93 -4.09 5.53
N LYS A 210 -19.96 -3.30 5.90
CA LYS A 210 -20.65 -2.43 4.95
C LYS A 210 -19.69 -1.48 4.24
N TYR A 211 -18.89 -0.76 4.99
CA TYR A 211 -18.02 0.27 4.43
C TYR A 211 -16.77 -0.31 3.73
N VAL A 212 -16.22 -1.42 4.20
CA VAL A 212 -15.08 -2.06 3.51
C VAL A 212 -15.52 -2.66 2.16
N LYS A 213 -16.73 -3.21 2.05
CA LYS A 213 -17.29 -3.66 0.76
C LYS A 213 -17.46 -2.51 -0.22
N LEU A 214 -17.91 -1.34 0.25
CA LEU A 214 -17.95 -0.13 -0.57
C LEU A 214 -16.56 0.32 -1.02
N ALA A 215 -15.56 0.25 -0.16
CA ALA A 215 -14.17 0.56 -0.54
C ALA A 215 -13.68 -0.38 -1.64
N ILE A 216 -13.86 -1.71 -1.48
CA ILE A 216 -13.48 -2.72 -2.48
C ILE A 216 -14.18 -2.45 -3.83
N GLU A 217 -15.50 -2.15 -3.81
CA GLU A 217 -16.24 -1.82 -5.03
C GLU A 217 -15.65 -0.60 -5.74
N LYS A 218 -15.28 0.43 -4.98
CA LYS A 218 -14.67 1.65 -5.53
C LYS A 218 -13.25 1.40 -6.06
N TYR A 219 -12.42 0.59 -5.38
CA TYR A 219 -11.11 0.19 -5.90
C TYR A 219 -11.24 -0.52 -7.26
N LYS A 220 -12.21 -1.45 -7.39
CA LYS A 220 -12.46 -2.17 -8.66
C LYS A 220 -12.87 -1.24 -9.79
N LYS A 221 -13.58 -0.15 -9.50
CA LYS A 221 -14.03 0.85 -10.50
C LYS A 221 -13.02 1.96 -10.75
N MET A 222 -12.05 2.12 -9.86
CA MET A 222 -11.06 3.20 -9.94
C MET A 222 -10.12 2.99 -11.13
N ASN A 223 -10.06 3.97 -12.02
CA ASN A 223 -9.06 4.00 -13.08
C ASN A 223 -7.72 4.46 -12.52
N LYS A 224 -6.64 4.04 -13.17
CA LYS A 224 -5.25 4.34 -12.80
C LYS A 224 -4.98 5.84 -12.60
N LEU A 225 -5.71 6.70 -13.31
CA LEU A 225 -5.45 8.14 -13.37
C LEU A 225 -6.53 9.00 -12.67
N ASP A 226 -7.53 8.40 -12.02
CA ASP A 226 -8.60 9.16 -11.36
C ASP A 226 -8.04 10.07 -10.25
N TYR A 227 -6.92 9.67 -9.66
CA TYR A 227 -6.15 10.44 -8.68
C TYR A 227 -4.68 10.35 -9.06
N SER A 228 -4.10 11.44 -9.55
CA SER A 228 -2.77 11.50 -10.18
C SER A 228 -1.60 11.04 -9.30
N TYR A 229 -1.80 10.91 -8.01
CA TYR A 229 -0.78 10.48 -7.05
C TYR A 229 -0.90 9.03 -6.57
N ILE A 230 -1.73 8.21 -7.22
CA ILE A 230 -1.89 6.78 -6.88
C ILE A 230 -1.42 5.92 -8.06
N THR A 231 -0.30 5.21 -7.86
CA THR A 231 0.17 4.18 -8.80
C THR A 231 -0.72 2.94 -8.76
N GLU A 232 -0.71 2.14 -9.82
CA GLU A 232 -1.41 0.84 -9.83
C GLU A 232 -0.91 -0.08 -8.71
N SER A 233 0.40 -0.06 -8.43
CA SER A 233 0.99 -0.81 -7.33
C SER A 233 0.41 -0.40 -5.97
N LEU A 234 0.31 0.90 -5.71
CA LEU A 234 -0.25 1.44 -4.47
C LEU A 234 -1.76 1.13 -4.35
N LYS A 235 -2.52 1.27 -5.44
CA LYS A 235 -3.93 0.90 -5.51
C LYS A 235 -4.13 -0.58 -5.15
N ASN A 236 -3.36 -1.47 -5.77
CA ASN A 236 -3.44 -2.91 -5.51
C ASN A 236 -3.14 -3.26 -4.04
N LYS A 237 -2.18 -2.55 -3.43
CA LYS A 237 -1.89 -2.70 -2.01
C LYS A 237 -3.10 -2.31 -1.15
N TYR A 238 -3.69 -1.15 -1.40
CA TYR A 238 -4.86 -0.68 -0.63
C TYR A 238 -6.08 -1.57 -0.82
N GLU A 239 -6.30 -2.08 -2.03
CA GLU A 239 -7.37 -3.04 -2.28
C GLU A 239 -7.14 -4.36 -1.52
N ALA A 240 -5.90 -4.86 -1.45
CA ALA A 240 -5.54 -6.02 -0.65
C ALA A 240 -5.78 -5.77 0.86
N ASP A 241 -5.44 -4.59 1.38
CA ASP A 241 -5.70 -4.20 2.76
C ASP A 241 -7.21 -4.19 3.05
N ALA A 242 -8.04 -3.76 2.09
CA ALA A 242 -9.49 -3.78 2.23
C ALA A 242 -10.06 -5.21 2.27
N TYR A 243 -9.59 -6.12 1.42
CA TYR A 243 -9.95 -7.52 1.48
C TYR A 243 -9.54 -8.17 2.81
N TYR A 244 -8.34 -7.83 3.30
CA TYR A 244 -7.87 -8.34 4.58
C TYR A 244 -8.70 -7.82 5.75
N LEU A 245 -9.09 -6.54 5.74
CA LEU A 245 -10.00 -5.99 6.76
C LEU A 245 -11.37 -6.67 6.73
N LEU A 246 -11.92 -6.98 5.54
CA LEU A 246 -13.16 -7.73 5.42
C LEU A 246 -13.06 -9.12 6.06
N PHE A 247 -11.98 -9.84 5.79
CA PHE A 247 -11.68 -11.12 6.41
C PHE A 247 -11.61 -11.00 7.94
N LEU A 248 -10.88 -10.00 8.47
CA LEU A 248 -10.74 -9.78 9.90
C LEU A 248 -12.09 -9.48 10.60
N ASN A 249 -13.02 -8.83 9.91
CA ASN A 249 -14.37 -8.59 10.44
C ASN A 249 -15.11 -9.90 10.68
N TYR A 250 -15.06 -10.85 9.74
CA TYR A 250 -15.70 -12.15 9.93
C TYR A 250 -15.03 -12.94 11.06
N ILE A 251 -13.69 -12.88 11.17
CA ILE A 251 -12.97 -13.48 12.28
C ILE A 251 -13.39 -12.87 13.63
N GLY A 252 -13.49 -11.53 13.69
CA GLY A 252 -13.90 -10.81 14.90
C GLY A 252 -15.33 -11.13 15.36
N MET A 253 -16.19 -11.57 14.45
CA MET A 253 -17.55 -12.02 14.72
C MET A 253 -17.64 -13.53 14.98
N GLU A 254 -16.54 -14.27 14.94
CA GLU A 254 -16.49 -15.73 14.98
C GLU A 254 -17.32 -16.42 13.87
N LYS A 255 -17.55 -15.69 12.77
CA LYS A 255 -18.23 -16.17 11.58
C LYS A 255 -17.25 -16.85 10.65
N TYR A 256 -16.79 -18.02 11.07
CA TYR A 256 -15.70 -18.72 10.38
C TYR A 256 -16.12 -19.23 9.00
N ASP A 257 -17.40 -19.61 8.80
CA ASP A 257 -17.89 -20.02 7.49
C ASP A 257 -17.77 -18.90 6.46
N GLU A 258 -18.25 -17.72 6.82
CA GLU A 258 -18.15 -16.54 5.97
C GLU A 258 -16.67 -16.10 5.77
N ALA A 259 -15.82 -16.27 6.80
CA ALA A 259 -14.38 -16.00 6.68
C ALA A 259 -13.74 -16.93 5.65
N PHE A 260 -14.01 -18.24 5.71
CA PHE A 260 -13.49 -19.21 4.75
C PHE A 260 -14.02 -18.99 3.33
N GLU A 261 -15.30 -18.66 3.18
CA GLU A 261 -15.90 -18.41 1.87
C GLU A 261 -15.32 -17.15 1.22
N ASN A 262 -15.29 -16.03 1.95
CA ASN A 262 -14.77 -14.76 1.43
C ASN A 262 -13.23 -14.77 1.24
N SER A 263 -12.50 -15.65 1.92
CA SER A 263 -11.05 -15.77 1.75
C SER A 263 -10.65 -16.21 0.34
N LYS A 264 -11.50 -16.92 -0.40
CA LYS A 264 -11.17 -17.41 -1.74
C LYS A 264 -10.89 -16.26 -2.72
N GLU A 265 -11.83 -15.31 -2.83
CA GLU A 265 -11.66 -14.14 -3.71
C GLU A 265 -10.47 -13.29 -3.25
N ALA A 266 -10.41 -12.98 -1.95
CA ALA A 266 -9.34 -12.20 -1.37
C ALA A 266 -7.96 -12.82 -1.62
N TYR A 267 -7.83 -14.13 -1.38
CA TYR A 267 -6.56 -14.85 -1.57
C TYR A 267 -6.09 -14.84 -3.02
N ILE A 268 -7.01 -15.14 -3.97
CA ILE A 268 -6.69 -15.14 -5.40
C ILE A 268 -6.22 -13.74 -5.84
N PHE A 269 -6.93 -12.69 -5.43
CA PHE A 269 -6.54 -11.31 -5.72
C PHE A 269 -5.14 -11.01 -5.18
N MET A 270 -4.89 -11.30 -3.90
CA MET A 270 -3.60 -11.07 -3.26
C MET A 270 -2.47 -11.90 -3.91
N ALA A 271 -2.73 -13.15 -4.31
CA ALA A 271 -1.75 -13.98 -5.00
C ALA A 271 -1.40 -13.43 -6.38
N GLN A 272 -2.39 -12.95 -7.16
CA GLN A 272 -2.17 -12.31 -8.46
C GLN A 272 -1.34 -11.03 -8.36
N LYS A 273 -1.44 -10.31 -7.25
CA LYS A 273 -0.73 -9.05 -6.98
C LYS A 273 0.53 -9.22 -6.12
N ASP A 274 0.95 -10.45 -5.85
CA ASP A 274 2.08 -10.81 -4.98
C ASP A 274 2.02 -10.19 -3.56
N ASN A 275 0.81 -9.94 -3.06
CA ASN A 275 0.62 -9.34 -1.74
C ASN A 275 0.78 -10.39 -0.62
N GLU A 276 1.70 -10.13 0.31
CA GLU A 276 2.07 -11.08 1.38
C GLU A 276 0.98 -11.29 2.44
N LEU A 277 -0.03 -10.42 2.53
CA LEU A 277 -1.15 -10.60 3.47
C LEU A 277 -1.90 -11.93 3.25
N ARG A 278 -1.83 -12.50 2.03
CA ARG A 278 -2.40 -13.82 1.76
C ARG A 278 -1.84 -14.92 2.65
N TYR A 279 -0.55 -14.87 2.98
CA TYR A 279 0.06 -15.86 3.87
C TYR A 279 -0.46 -15.72 5.31
N THR A 280 -0.56 -14.50 5.82
CA THR A 280 -1.13 -14.24 7.15
C THR A 280 -2.60 -14.68 7.22
N MET A 281 -3.36 -14.44 6.16
CA MET A 281 -4.74 -14.91 6.04
C MET A 281 -4.79 -16.45 6.05
N TYR A 282 -3.97 -17.09 5.24
CA TYR A 282 -3.91 -18.55 5.14
C TYR A 282 -3.56 -19.19 6.49
N ASP A 283 -2.52 -18.71 7.17
CA ASP A 283 -2.09 -19.22 8.47
C ASP A 283 -3.19 -19.08 9.53
N THR A 284 -3.92 -17.96 9.52
CA THR A 284 -5.08 -17.75 10.40
C THR A 284 -6.18 -18.77 10.13
N LEU A 285 -6.48 -19.06 8.87
CA LEU A 285 -7.48 -20.08 8.49
C LEU A 285 -7.03 -21.48 8.90
N VAL A 286 -5.74 -21.82 8.76
CA VAL A 286 -5.17 -23.09 9.22
C VAL A 286 -5.34 -23.24 10.75
N ASP A 287 -5.00 -22.22 11.52
CA ASP A 287 -5.16 -22.22 12.97
C ASP A 287 -6.63 -22.49 13.38
N ILE A 288 -7.58 -21.80 12.73
CA ILE A 288 -9.03 -22.01 12.98
C ILE A 288 -9.44 -23.44 12.63
N ALA A 289 -9.03 -23.94 11.46
CA ALA A 289 -9.36 -25.30 11.04
C ALA A 289 -8.84 -26.34 12.04
N GLN A 290 -7.62 -26.17 12.57
CA GLN A 290 -7.05 -27.08 13.56
C GLN A 290 -7.80 -27.05 14.90
N GLU A 291 -8.28 -25.88 15.33
CA GLU A 291 -9.13 -25.79 16.53
C GLU A 291 -10.49 -26.50 16.31
N ILE A 292 -11.13 -26.27 15.17
CA ILE A 292 -12.41 -26.93 14.82
C ILE A 292 -12.27 -28.44 14.68
N LYS A 293 -11.09 -28.94 14.25
CA LYS A 293 -10.81 -30.39 14.17
C LYS A 293 -11.01 -31.11 15.50
N LYS A 294 -10.76 -30.43 16.63
CA LYS A 294 -10.89 -31.01 17.97
C LYS A 294 -12.35 -31.26 18.35
N THR A 295 -13.28 -30.49 17.82
CA THR A 295 -14.69 -30.48 18.21
C THR A 295 -15.65 -30.92 17.09
N ASN A 296 -15.33 -30.64 15.82
CA ASN A 296 -16.19 -30.90 14.69
C ASN A 296 -15.40 -31.40 13.45
N LYS A 297 -15.30 -32.73 13.33
CA LYS A 297 -14.57 -33.37 12.21
C LYS A 297 -15.20 -33.14 10.83
N ILE A 298 -16.52 -32.94 10.77
CA ILE A 298 -17.20 -32.69 9.49
C ILE A 298 -16.82 -31.30 9.01
N LYS A 299 -16.94 -30.30 9.87
CA LYS A 299 -16.59 -28.91 9.55
C LYS A 299 -15.10 -28.75 9.23
N TYR A 300 -14.25 -29.48 9.92
CA TYR A 300 -12.82 -29.53 9.58
C TYR A 300 -12.56 -30.00 8.13
N LYS A 301 -13.32 -31.01 7.65
CA LYS A 301 -13.18 -31.45 6.26
C LYS A 301 -13.59 -30.36 5.26
N GLU A 302 -14.66 -29.62 5.54
CA GLU A 302 -15.11 -28.48 4.72
C GLU A 302 -14.02 -27.39 4.66
N TYR A 303 -13.49 -26.98 5.80
CA TYR A 303 -12.42 -25.99 5.89
C TYR A 303 -11.12 -26.47 5.23
N SER A 304 -10.76 -27.73 5.39
CA SER A 304 -9.60 -28.30 4.73
C SER A 304 -9.75 -28.30 3.19
N ALA A 305 -10.96 -28.51 2.67
CA ALA A 305 -11.21 -28.41 1.25
C ALA A 305 -11.00 -26.98 0.73
N VAL A 306 -11.40 -25.95 1.49
CA VAL A 306 -11.10 -24.56 1.16
C VAL A 306 -9.59 -24.31 1.18
N LEU A 307 -8.88 -24.69 2.24
CA LEU A 307 -7.43 -24.54 2.33
C LEU A 307 -6.69 -25.18 1.15
N ASN A 308 -7.08 -26.40 0.77
CA ASN A 308 -6.53 -27.08 -0.42
C ASN A 308 -6.81 -26.28 -1.70
N SER A 309 -8.00 -25.68 -1.83
CA SER A 309 -8.34 -24.85 -2.99
C SER A 309 -7.49 -23.58 -3.06
N LEU A 310 -7.16 -22.96 -1.92
CA LEU A 310 -6.27 -21.78 -1.85
C LEU A 310 -4.84 -22.15 -2.28
N GLN A 311 -4.31 -23.28 -1.79
CA GLN A 311 -3.00 -23.77 -2.23
C GLN A 311 -2.96 -24.07 -3.73
N PHE A 312 -4.02 -24.68 -4.26
CA PHE A 312 -4.14 -24.93 -5.69
C PHE A 312 -4.20 -23.64 -6.50
N ALA A 313 -4.96 -22.63 -6.02
CA ALA A 313 -5.00 -21.31 -6.65
C ALA A 313 -3.63 -20.64 -6.69
N GLU A 314 -2.84 -20.73 -5.62
CA GLU A 314 -1.45 -20.23 -5.59
C GLU A 314 -0.59 -20.90 -6.68
N GLN A 315 -0.69 -22.21 -6.80
CA GLN A 315 0.05 -22.97 -7.84
C GLN A 315 -0.37 -22.55 -9.25
N LEU A 316 -1.68 -22.35 -9.50
CA LEU A 316 -2.20 -21.90 -10.79
C LEU A 316 -1.74 -20.48 -11.13
N VAL A 317 -1.78 -19.55 -10.16
CA VAL A 317 -1.29 -18.17 -10.37
C VAL A 317 0.19 -18.20 -10.73
N LYS A 318 0.99 -18.98 -10.00
CA LYS A 318 2.43 -19.14 -10.29
C LYS A 318 2.66 -19.73 -11.68
N ALA A 319 1.98 -20.81 -12.03
CA ALA A 319 2.11 -21.45 -13.34
C ALA A 319 1.70 -20.51 -14.48
N ASN A 320 0.65 -19.71 -14.32
CA ASN A 320 0.24 -18.72 -15.31
C ASN A 320 1.27 -17.59 -15.48
N LYS A 321 1.89 -17.13 -14.40
CA LYS A 321 2.99 -16.16 -14.48
C LYS A 321 4.19 -16.74 -15.25
N ASP A 322 4.60 -17.95 -14.91
CA ASP A 322 5.69 -18.63 -15.60
C ASP A 322 5.41 -18.83 -17.11
N LEU A 323 4.17 -19.13 -17.49
CA LEU A 323 3.74 -19.25 -18.89
C LEU A 323 3.74 -17.90 -19.64
N GLN A 324 3.32 -16.83 -18.99
CA GLN A 324 3.35 -15.50 -19.59
C GLN A 324 4.78 -15.02 -19.80
N GLU A 325 5.67 -15.29 -18.85
CA GLU A 325 7.09 -14.95 -18.96
C GLU A 325 7.77 -15.69 -20.13
N ARG A 326 7.49 -17.01 -20.31
CA ARG A 326 7.99 -17.79 -21.46
C ARG A 326 7.51 -17.21 -22.79
N LYS A 327 6.20 -16.92 -22.93
CA LYS A 327 5.63 -16.33 -24.15
C LYS A 327 6.16 -14.93 -24.47
N SER A 328 6.55 -14.16 -23.48
CA SER A 328 7.19 -12.85 -23.69
C SER A 328 8.67 -12.96 -24.05
N GLY A 329 9.35 -14.03 -23.61
CA GLY A 329 10.73 -14.34 -24.00
C GLY A 329 10.87 -14.87 -25.43
N ASP A 330 9.86 -15.61 -25.94
CA ASP A 330 9.88 -16.16 -27.30
C ASP A 330 9.53 -15.13 -28.40
N LYS A 331 9.19 -13.89 -28.05
CA LYS A 331 8.87 -12.79 -28.99
C LYS A 331 10.01 -11.78 -29.18
N GLN A 332 11.17 -12.07 -28.64
CA GLN A 332 12.41 -11.31 -28.86
C GLN A 332 13.44 -12.14 -29.65
#